data_b877c900b052b2907533332f49cfbdee
#
_entry.id   b877c900b052b2907533332f49cfbdee
#
_cell.length_a   1.000
_cell.length_b   1.000
_cell.length_c   1.000
_cell.angle_alpha   90.00
_cell.angle_beta   90.00
_cell.angle_gamma   90.00
#
_symmetry.space_group_name_H-M   'P 1'
#
loop_
_entity.id
_entity.type
_entity.pdbx_description
1 polymer ?
#
loop_
_entity_poly.entity_id
_entity_poly.type
_entity_poly.pdbx_seq_one_letter_code
_entity_poly.pdbx_strand_id
1 'polypeptide(L)'
;RSWFANLVTCDIAHLEPGQGRWGALLTPQGKILFDFLATSGTDGLYLDTDATLAADFAKRLSFYRLRAKVTVENLSESWHVFAALMPDAAIPEGALAFPDPRRPELGLRILAPVAAGADEEAVAAYHARRIGLGIPEGGKDFSFGDAFPHEARMDRLGGVDFKKGCFFGQEVVSRMQHRGTARTRIVPVEAPAPLPPAGTELRIGDRPAGTLGSSAGTRGLALLRLDRLHFRGVVRFRLRRIRLRLVRFRLCGRRGELWLRLLLNRL
;
A
#
# COMPACT_ATOMS: atom_id res chain seq x y z
N ARG A 1 3.11 22.52 -8.49
CA ARG A 1 2.34 21.26 -8.49
C ARG A 1 2.43 20.53 -9.84
N SER A 2 2.31 21.23 -10.99
CA SER A 2 2.34 20.62 -12.34
C SER A 2 3.58 19.78 -12.61
N TRP A 3 4.76 20.24 -12.19
CA TRP A 3 6.00 19.49 -12.30
C TRP A 3 5.91 18.11 -11.60
N PHE A 4 5.45 18.10 -10.34
CA PHE A 4 5.36 16.85 -9.55
C PHE A 4 4.26 15.93 -10.07
N ALA A 5 3.15 16.49 -10.54
CA ALA A 5 2.06 15.72 -11.13
C ALA A 5 2.51 14.86 -12.32
N ASN A 6 3.51 15.29 -13.10
CA ASN A 6 4.03 14.52 -14.23
C ASN A 6 5.01 13.40 -13.81
N LEU A 7 5.43 13.37 -12.55
CA LEU A 7 6.36 12.37 -12.03
C LEU A 7 5.66 11.21 -11.35
N VAL A 8 4.49 11.42 -10.75
CA VAL A 8 3.86 10.48 -9.79
C VAL A 8 2.53 9.94 -10.28
N THR A 9 2.13 8.81 -9.74
CA THR A 9 0.96 8.04 -10.18
C THR A 9 -0.39 8.65 -9.79
N CYS A 10 -0.45 9.46 -8.72
CA CYS A 10 -1.69 10.05 -8.21
C CYS A 10 -1.91 11.49 -8.70
N ASP A 11 -3.15 11.98 -8.65
CA ASP A 11 -3.47 13.37 -8.97
C ASP A 11 -3.13 14.32 -7.83
N ILE A 12 -1.98 14.99 -7.97
CA ILE A 12 -1.49 16.03 -7.06
C ILE A 12 -1.94 17.44 -7.48
N ALA A 13 -2.30 17.61 -8.74
CA ALA A 13 -2.64 18.94 -9.27
C ALA A 13 -3.89 19.50 -8.57
N HIS A 14 -4.87 18.64 -8.30
CA HIS A 14 -6.15 18.99 -7.69
C HIS A 14 -6.23 18.61 -6.20
N LEU A 15 -5.09 18.43 -5.53
CA LEU A 15 -5.05 18.11 -4.11
C LEU A 15 -5.31 19.36 -3.26
N GLU A 16 -6.38 19.34 -2.51
CA GLU A 16 -6.81 20.42 -1.61
C GLU A 16 -6.36 20.18 -0.15
N PRO A 17 -6.29 21.23 0.68
CA PRO A 17 -6.07 21.09 2.12
C PRO A 17 -7.10 20.15 2.77
N GLY A 18 -6.67 19.33 3.72
CA GLY A 18 -7.51 18.32 4.38
C GLY A 18 -7.79 17.08 3.55
N GLN A 19 -7.30 17.02 2.32
CA GLN A 19 -7.33 15.81 1.49
C GLN A 19 -5.98 15.10 1.49
N GLY A 20 -6.03 13.79 1.28
CA GLY A 20 -4.86 12.95 1.07
C GLY A 20 -4.86 12.29 -0.30
N ARG A 21 -3.69 11.93 -0.82
CA ARG A 21 -3.50 11.07 -1.99
C ARG A 21 -2.41 10.04 -1.68
N TRP A 22 -2.64 8.79 -2.04
CA TRP A 22 -1.59 7.80 -2.10
C TRP A 22 -1.03 7.74 -3.50
N GLY A 23 0.27 7.69 -3.63
CA GLY A 23 0.93 7.64 -4.93
C GLY A 23 2.29 7.01 -4.87
N ALA A 24 2.91 6.89 -6.04
CA ALA A 24 4.28 6.40 -6.18
C ALA A 24 5.05 7.19 -7.24
N LEU A 25 6.37 7.29 -7.00
CA LEU A 25 7.35 7.57 -8.03
C LEU A 25 7.83 6.24 -8.59
N LEU A 26 7.78 6.09 -9.90
CA LEU A 26 8.13 4.84 -10.57
C LEU A 26 9.51 4.89 -11.22
N THR A 27 10.05 3.73 -11.56
CA THR A 27 11.14 3.59 -12.52
C THR A 27 10.62 3.76 -13.96
N PRO A 28 11.48 3.97 -14.97
CA PRO A 28 11.07 3.96 -16.38
C PRO A 28 10.33 2.68 -16.77
N GLN A 29 10.65 1.55 -16.12
CA GLN A 29 10.02 0.25 -16.35
C GLN A 29 8.68 0.09 -15.61
N GLY A 30 8.19 1.14 -14.91
CA GLY A 30 6.91 1.14 -14.22
C GLY A 30 6.90 0.46 -12.84
N LYS A 31 8.07 0.18 -12.25
CA LYS A 31 8.18 -0.39 -10.90
C LYS A 31 8.16 0.69 -9.84
N ILE A 32 7.60 0.41 -8.67
CA ILE A 32 7.52 1.35 -7.54
C ILE A 32 8.93 1.59 -7.00
N LEU A 33 9.43 2.82 -7.15
CA LEU A 33 10.70 3.23 -6.57
C LEU A 33 10.53 3.81 -5.17
N PHE A 34 9.48 4.59 -4.97
CA PHE A 34 9.01 5.12 -3.67
C PHE A 34 7.49 5.18 -3.71
N ASP A 35 6.84 4.87 -2.61
CA ASP A 35 5.44 5.22 -2.39
C ASP A 35 5.31 6.25 -1.26
N PHE A 36 4.23 6.99 -1.25
CA PHE A 36 4.01 8.09 -0.32
C PHE A 36 2.52 8.42 -0.17
N LEU A 37 2.19 9.00 0.97
CA LEU A 37 0.94 9.74 1.14
C LEU A 37 1.24 11.24 1.00
N ALA A 38 0.41 11.95 0.25
CA ALA A 38 0.55 13.39 0.04
C ALA A 38 -0.64 14.14 0.59
N THR A 39 -0.37 15.32 1.19
CA THR A 39 -1.39 16.30 1.55
C THR A 39 -0.92 17.71 1.20
N SER A 40 -1.85 18.66 1.18
CA SER A 40 -1.57 20.07 0.91
C SER A 40 -1.56 20.87 2.21
N GLY A 41 -0.46 21.58 2.49
CA GLY A 41 -0.39 22.62 3.48
C GLY A 41 -0.50 24.03 2.87
N THR A 42 -0.33 25.05 3.69
CA THR A 42 -0.38 26.45 3.28
C THR A 42 0.79 26.88 2.40
N ASP A 43 1.95 26.28 2.62
CA ASP A 43 3.24 26.61 1.99
C ASP A 43 3.70 25.59 0.94
N GLY A 44 3.02 24.43 0.84
CA GLY A 44 3.42 23.41 -0.13
C GLY A 44 2.70 22.09 -0.02
N LEU A 45 3.32 21.08 -0.62
CA LEU A 45 2.91 19.67 -0.52
C LEU A 45 3.78 18.98 0.51
N TYR A 46 3.14 18.25 1.39
CA TYR A 46 3.79 17.38 2.37
C TYR A 46 3.66 15.93 1.93
N LEU A 47 4.78 15.23 1.94
CA LEU A 47 4.88 13.83 1.51
C LEU A 47 5.31 12.97 2.70
N ASP A 48 4.49 12.01 3.07
CA ASP A 48 4.78 11.01 4.08
C ASP A 48 5.21 9.71 3.41
N THR A 49 6.43 9.29 3.65
CA THR A 49 7.06 8.07 3.12
C THR A 49 7.81 7.35 4.24
N ASP A 50 8.31 6.15 3.98
CA ASP A 50 9.17 5.43 4.91
C ASP A 50 10.38 6.30 5.30
N ALA A 51 10.62 6.45 6.60
CA ALA A 51 11.69 7.30 7.14
C ALA A 51 13.08 6.90 6.61
N THR A 52 13.32 5.59 6.39
CA THR A 52 14.59 5.09 5.85
C THR A 52 14.82 5.48 4.39
N LEU A 53 13.76 5.83 3.66
CA LEU A 53 13.79 6.23 2.26
C LEU A 53 13.67 7.74 2.05
N ALA A 54 13.32 8.51 3.08
CA ALA A 54 13.01 9.94 2.96
C ALA A 54 14.16 10.75 2.34
N ALA A 55 15.40 10.51 2.76
CA ALA A 55 16.59 11.18 2.23
C ALA A 55 16.82 10.87 0.74
N ASP A 56 16.72 9.60 0.35
CA ASP A 56 16.90 9.17 -1.05
C ASP A 56 15.75 9.67 -1.92
N PHE A 57 14.53 9.71 -1.39
CA PHE A 57 13.37 10.25 -2.10
C PHE A 57 13.54 11.75 -2.35
N ALA A 58 13.91 12.54 -1.34
CA ALA A 58 14.20 13.98 -1.48
C ALA A 58 15.31 14.25 -2.49
N LYS A 59 16.40 13.48 -2.46
CA LYS A 59 17.50 13.55 -3.42
C LYS A 59 17.01 13.24 -4.84
N ARG A 60 16.18 12.21 -5.00
CA ARG A 60 15.61 11.83 -6.31
C ARG A 60 14.69 12.92 -6.87
N LEU A 61 13.82 13.49 -6.06
CA LEU A 61 12.96 14.61 -6.44
C LEU A 61 13.77 15.85 -6.83
N SER A 62 14.82 16.15 -6.09
CA SER A 62 15.73 17.26 -6.39
C SER A 62 16.44 17.08 -7.73
N PHE A 63 16.80 15.83 -8.09
CA PHE A 63 17.37 15.52 -9.40
C PHE A 63 16.36 15.76 -10.53
N TYR A 64 15.10 15.38 -10.37
CA TYR A 64 14.06 15.61 -11.38
C TYR A 64 13.57 17.05 -11.45
N ARG A 65 13.93 17.90 -10.48
CA ARG A 65 13.53 19.31 -10.45
C ARG A 65 13.98 20.09 -11.68
N LEU A 66 15.18 19.80 -12.21
CA LEU A 66 15.79 20.49 -13.37
C LEU A 66 15.69 22.03 -13.25
N ARG A 67 14.83 22.66 -14.09
CA ARG A 67 14.60 24.11 -14.14
C ARG A 67 13.34 24.56 -13.35
N ALA A 68 12.63 23.64 -12.72
CA ALA A 68 11.44 23.99 -11.95
C ALA A 68 11.82 24.82 -10.69
N LYS A 69 11.11 25.90 -10.49
CA LYS A 69 11.26 26.76 -9.29
C LYS A 69 10.54 26.10 -8.09
N VAL A 70 11.14 25.03 -7.56
CA VAL A 70 10.60 24.24 -6.45
C VAL A 70 11.73 23.96 -5.48
N THR A 71 11.48 24.07 -4.18
CA THR A 71 12.35 23.59 -3.11
C THR A 71 11.87 22.19 -2.68
N VAL A 72 12.81 21.29 -2.41
CA VAL A 72 12.55 19.97 -1.83
C VAL A 72 13.33 19.87 -0.54
N GLU A 73 12.65 19.65 0.56
CA GLU A 73 13.21 19.61 1.89
C GLU A 73 12.88 18.25 2.55
N ASN A 74 13.81 17.72 3.32
CA ASN A 74 13.56 16.57 4.19
C ASN A 74 13.25 17.09 5.60
N LEU A 75 12.01 16.90 6.03
CA LEU A 75 11.50 17.36 7.33
C LEU A 75 11.47 16.26 8.39
N SER A 76 12.09 15.10 8.16
CA SER A 76 12.00 13.93 9.03
C SER A 76 12.51 14.15 10.46
N GLU A 77 13.36 15.16 10.67
CA GLU A 77 13.87 15.52 12.01
C GLU A 77 12.91 16.39 12.82
N SER A 78 12.03 17.13 12.13
CA SER A 78 11.15 18.14 12.75
C SER A 78 9.66 17.83 12.65
N TRP A 79 9.27 16.90 11.77
CA TRP A 79 7.89 16.49 11.58
C TRP A 79 7.72 15.00 11.84
N HIS A 80 6.63 14.64 12.50
CA HIS A 80 6.31 13.26 12.87
C HIS A 80 4.96 12.87 12.28
N VAL A 81 4.80 11.57 12.03
CA VAL A 81 3.60 11.02 11.41
C VAL A 81 2.84 10.14 12.39
N PHE A 82 1.55 10.41 12.53
CA PHE A 82 0.65 9.66 13.39
C PHE A 82 -0.51 9.08 12.58
N ALA A 83 -1.12 8.03 13.10
CA ALA A 83 -2.37 7.50 12.63
C ALA A 83 -3.39 7.51 13.76
N ALA A 84 -4.52 8.18 13.58
CA ALA A 84 -5.62 8.16 14.52
C ALA A 84 -6.72 7.21 14.02
N LEU A 85 -6.89 6.10 14.72
CA LEU A 85 -7.90 5.08 14.38
C LEU A 85 -9.31 5.48 14.81
N MET A 86 -9.43 6.49 15.67
CA MET A 86 -10.70 7.04 16.17
C MET A 86 -10.94 8.41 15.50
N PRO A 87 -12.20 8.70 15.12
CA PRO A 87 -12.52 9.92 14.39
C PRO A 87 -12.45 11.20 15.23
N ASP A 88 -12.49 11.07 16.56
CA ASP A 88 -12.48 12.14 17.55
C ASP A 88 -11.10 12.38 18.17
N ALA A 89 -10.04 11.86 17.54
CA ALA A 89 -8.67 12.08 18.00
C ALA A 89 -8.32 13.57 18.00
N ALA A 90 -7.68 14.05 19.08
CA ALA A 90 -7.17 15.40 19.16
C ALA A 90 -6.07 15.61 18.09
N ILE A 91 -6.23 16.66 17.28
CA ILE A 91 -5.24 17.04 16.27
C ILE A 91 -4.34 18.11 16.89
N PRO A 92 -3.01 17.90 16.96
CA PRO A 92 -2.07 18.88 17.48
C PRO A 92 -2.14 20.21 16.71
N GLU A 93 -1.86 21.31 17.40
CA GLU A 93 -1.75 22.61 16.75
C GLU A 93 -0.66 22.61 15.67
N GLY A 94 -0.95 23.24 14.54
CA GLY A 94 -0.04 23.27 13.38
C GLY A 94 0.05 21.97 12.59
N ALA A 95 -0.68 20.91 12.98
CA ALA A 95 -0.69 19.64 12.25
C ALA A 95 -1.54 19.68 10.99
N LEU A 96 -1.17 18.86 10.01
CA LEU A 96 -1.95 18.56 8.82
C LEU A 96 -2.62 17.20 9.02
N ALA A 97 -3.95 17.17 9.01
CA ALA A 97 -4.71 15.94 9.18
C ALA A 97 -5.62 15.68 7.98
N PHE A 98 -5.70 14.43 7.55
CA PHE A 98 -6.56 14.02 6.45
C PHE A 98 -6.98 12.55 6.60
N PRO A 99 -8.17 12.16 6.09
CA PRO A 99 -8.59 10.77 6.02
C PRO A 99 -7.59 9.95 5.18
N ASP A 100 -7.23 8.74 5.63
CA ASP A 100 -6.32 7.88 4.86
C ASP A 100 -6.93 7.59 3.48
N PRO A 101 -6.28 8.01 2.37
CA PRO A 101 -6.86 7.92 1.04
C PRO A 101 -6.97 6.49 0.52
N ARG A 102 -6.25 5.54 1.14
CA ARG A 102 -6.28 4.12 0.74
C ARG A 102 -7.59 3.46 1.19
N ARG A 103 -8.03 3.79 2.42
CA ARG A 103 -9.30 3.33 3.00
C ARG A 103 -9.70 4.26 4.16
N PRO A 104 -10.90 4.87 4.14
CA PRO A 104 -11.37 5.71 5.25
C PRO A 104 -11.42 4.99 6.59
N GLU A 105 -11.64 3.67 6.57
CA GLU A 105 -11.67 2.84 7.76
C GLU A 105 -10.32 2.76 8.48
N LEU A 106 -9.23 3.19 7.86
CA LEU A 106 -7.91 3.29 8.50
C LEU A 106 -7.78 4.55 9.39
N GLY A 107 -8.75 5.46 9.33
CA GLY A 107 -8.83 6.66 10.16
C GLY A 107 -8.10 7.85 9.56
N LEU A 108 -7.57 8.71 10.42
CA LEU A 108 -6.84 9.92 10.01
C LEU A 108 -5.34 9.67 9.95
N ARG A 109 -4.69 10.26 8.96
CA ARG A 109 -3.25 10.47 8.90
C ARG A 109 -2.96 11.89 9.36
N ILE A 110 -2.01 12.05 10.28
CA ILE A 110 -1.68 13.32 10.90
C ILE A 110 -0.17 13.53 10.76
N LEU A 111 0.22 14.63 10.15
CA LEU A 111 1.60 15.09 10.07
C LEU A 111 1.73 16.31 11.01
N ALA A 112 2.63 16.25 11.98
CA ALA A 112 2.72 17.29 13.01
C ALA A 112 4.18 17.64 13.37
N PRO A 113 4.47 18.92 13.64
CA PRO A 113 5.78 19.37 14.11
C PRO A 113 5.95 19.15 15.62
N VAL A 114 5.47 18.02 16.13
CA VAL A 114 5.54 17.67 17.56
C VAL A 114 6.08 16.25 17.69
N ALA A 115 7.04 16.08 18.59
CA ALA A 115 7.53 14.75 18.93
C ALA A 115 6.51 14.01 19.81
N ALA A 116 6.29 12.74 19.54
CA ALA A 116 5.59 11.85 20.47
C ALA A 116 6.38 10.55 20.59
N GLY A 117 6.32 9.96 21.77
CA GLY A 117 6.85 8.61 21.97
C GLY A 117 6.09 7.59 21.10
N ALA A 118 6.79 6.57 20.63
CA ALA A 118 6.14 5.46 19.96
C ALA A 118 5.35 4.64 21.00
N ASP A 119 4.06 4.47 20.76
CA ASP A 119 3.23 3.52 21.49
C ASP A 119 3.20 2.22 20.66
N GLU A 120 3.92 1.21 21.10
CA GLU A 120 4.06 -0.07 20.42
C GLU A 120 2.71 -0.78 20.24
N GLU A 121 1.79 -0.67 21.22
CA GLU A 121 0.47 -1.26 21.15
C GLU A 121 -0.39 -0.56 20.07
N ALA A 122 -0.37 0.77 20.05
CA ALA A 122 -1.05 1.55 19.02
C ALA A 122 -0.49 1.28 17.61
N VAL A 123 0.83 1.15 17.47
CA VAL A 123 1.48 0.77 16.21
C VAL A 123 1.05 -0.64 15.77
N ALA A 124 1.01 -1.60 16.71
CA ALA A 124 0.54 -2.96 16.41
C ALA A 124 -0.94 -2.96 16.00
N ALA A 125 -1.80 -2.18 16.67
CA ALA A 125 -3.21 -2.02 16.34
C ALA A 125 -3.40 -1.42 14.94
N TYR A 126 -2.62 -0.39 14.58
CA TYR A 126 -2.61 0.18 13.24
C TYR A 126 -2.24 -0.87 12.18
N HIS A 127 -1.17 -1.63 12.41
CA HIS A 127 -0.76 -2.69 11.49
C HIS A 127 -1.81 -3.81 11.37
N ALA A 128 -2.41 -4.23 12.47
CA ALA A 128 -3.50 -5.22 12.44
C ALA A 128 -4.68 -4.71 11.61
N ARG A 129 -5.04 -3.42 11.77
CA ARG A 129 -6.14 -2.79 11.02
C ARG A 129 -5.84 -2.69 9.54
N ARG A 130 -4.65 -2.19 9.13
CA ARG A 130 -4.27 -2.10 7.71
C ARG A 130 -4.25 -3.48 7.04
N ILE A 131 -3.72 -4.50 7.73
CA ILE A 131 -3.68 -5.89 7.25
C ILE A 131 -5.12 -6.40 7.05
N GLY A 132 -6.00 -6.19 8.01
CA GLY A 132 -7.41 -6.57 7.92
C GLY A 132 -8.15 -5.90 6.76
N LEU A 133 -7.80 -4.66 6.43
CA LEU A 133 -8.32 -3.89 5.29
C LEU A 133 -7.64 -4.25 3.96
N GLY A 134 -6.60 -5.06 3.99
CA GLY A 134 -5.87 -5.47 2.80
C GLY A 134 -4.98 -4.38 2.21
N ILE A 135 -4.44 -3.49 3.04
CA ILE A 135 -3.56 -2.39 2.64
C ILE A 135 -2.11 -2.83 2.80
N PRO A 136 -1.36 -3.02 1.70
CA PRO A 136 0.05 -3.38 1.76
C PRO A 136 0.92 -2.18 2.15
N GLU A 137 2.12 -2.49 2.64
CA GLU A 137 3.14 -1.52 3.03
C GLU A 137 4.44 -1.85 2.31
N GLY A 138 5.07 -0.85 1.71
CA GLY A 138 6.36 -0.97 1.05
C GLY A 138 7.45 -1.41 2.02
N GLY A 139 8.41 -2.21 1.56
CA GLY A 139 9.45 -2.79 2.41
C GLY A 139 9.00 -3.98 3.27
N LYS A 140 7.68 -4.11 3.55
CA LYS A 140 7.12 -5.23 4.31
C LYS A 140 6.35 -6.23 3.45
N ASP A 141 5.49 -5.75 2.56
CA ASP A 141 4.62 -6.58 1.72
C ASP A 141 5.05 -6.63 0.26
N PHE A 142 5.85 -5.68 -0.16
CA PHE A 142 6.47 -5.63 -1.49
C PHE A 142 7.82 -4.91 -1.45
N SER A 143 8.71 -5.24 -2.39
CA SER A 143 10.04 -4.64 -2.50
C SER A 143 10.03 -3.44 -3.44
N PHE A 144 10.63 -2.33 -3.00
CA PHE A 144 10.90 -1.18 -3.85
C PHE A 144 11.87 -1.54 -4.98
N GLY A 145 11.70 -0.94 -6.15
CA GLY A 145 12.46 -1.24 -7.36
C GLY A 145 12.05 -2.54 -8.07
N ASP A 146 11.19 -3.37 -7.46
CA ASP A 146 10.77 -4.65 -8.03
C ASP A 146 9.26 -4.77 -8.29
N ALA A 147 8.42 -4.35 -7.37
CA ALA A 147 6.97 -4.48 -7.48
C ALA A 147 6.36 -3.47 -8.45
N PHE A 148 5.33 -3.90 -9.19
CA PHE A 148 4.47 -3.02 -9.97
C PHE A 148 3.30 -2.48 -9.14
N PRO A 149 2.72 -1.31 -9.46
CA PRO A 149 1.57 -0.75 -8.76
C PRO A 149 0.38 -1.71 -8.65
N HIS A 150 0.12 -2.52 -9.69
CA HIS A 150 -0.95 -3.52 -9.67
C HIS A 150 -0.68 -4.65 -8.68
N GLU A 151 0.58 -5.06 -8.52
CA GLU A 151 0.97 -6.09 -7.55
C GLU A 151 0.75 -5.59 -6.13
N ALA A 152 1.10 -4.33 -5.85
CA ALA A 152 0.87 -3.64 -4.59
C ALA A 152 -0.57 -3.12 -4.40
N ARG A 153 -1.52 -3.50 -5.26
CA ARG A 153 -2.94 -3.09 -5.19
C ARG A 153 -3.20 -1.59 -5.35
N MET A 154 -2.25 -0.80 -5.82
CA MET A 154 -2.41 0.65 -5.99
C MET A 154 -3.55 1.00 -6.97
N ASP A 155 -3.79 0.14 -7.97
CA ASP A 155 -4.92 0.24 -8.90
C ASP A 155 -6.30 0.15 -8.22
N ARG A 156 -6.38 -0.53 -7.06
CA ARG A 156 -7.62 -0.77 -6.31
C ARG A 156 -7.79 0.11 -5.07
N LEU A 157 -6.70 0.69 -4.62
CA LEU A 157 -6.65 1.50 -3.39
C LEU A 157 -6.41 2.98 -3.70
N GLY A 158 -6.63 3.41 -4.96
CA GLY A 158 -6.51 4.82 -5.34
C GLY A 158 -5.07 5.33 -5.46
N GLY A 159 -4.06 4.44 -5.49
CA GLY A 159 -2.65 4.82 -5.62
C GLY A 159 -2.21 5.13 -7.06
N VAL A 160 -3.05 4.83 -8.05
CA VAL A 160 -2.85 5.21 -9.45
C VAL A 160 -4.11 5.88 -9.97
N ASP A 161 -3.99 7.08 -10.48
CA ASP A 161 -5.06 7.75 -11.20
C ASP A 161 -4.88 7.53 -12.70
N PHE A 162 -5.71 6.68 -13.29
CA PHE A 162 -5.69 6.37 -14.71
C PHE A 162 -6.38 7.44 -15.58
N LYS A 163 -7.02 8.46 -14.97
CA LYS A 163 -7.71 9.55 -15.67
C LYS A 163 -6.87 10.82 -15.73
N LYS A 164 -5.87 10.97 -14.86
CA LYS A 164 -4.94 12.09 -14.93
C LYS A 164 -4.07 11.99 -16.20
N GLY A 165 -3.39 13.06 -16.53
CA GLY A 165 -2.42 13.09 -17.66
C GLY A 165 -1.23 12.14 -17.48
N CYS A 166 -0.26 12.26 -18.36
CA CYS A 166 0.93 11.40 -18.38
C CYS A 166 1.77 11.53 -17.11
N PHE A 167 2.36 10.42 -16.69
CA PHE A 167 3.34 10.36 -15.61
C PHE A 167 4.49 9.41 -15.93
N PHE A 168 5.59 9.57 -15.23
CA PHE A 168 6.80 8.78 -15.44
C PHE A 168 6.56 7.28 -15.17
N GLY A 169 6.93 6.41 -16.11
CA GLY A 169 6.69 4.97 -16.03
C GLY A 169 5.27 4.49 -16.37
N GLN A 170 4.40 5.38 -16.84
CA GLN A 170 2.99 5.09 -17.10
C GLN A 170 2.77 3.99 -18.16
N GLU A 171 3.62 3.89 -19.16
CA GLU A 171 3.37 2.97 -20.31
C GLU A 171 3.11 1.53 -19.85
N VAL A 172 3.98 1.00 -18.99
CA VAL A 172 3.86 -0.37 -18.48
C VAL A 172 2.62 -0.50 -17.59
N VAL A 173 2.38 0.48 -16.70
CA VAL A 173 1.23 0.51 -15.78
C VAL A 173 -0.09 0.52 -16.54
N SER A 174 -0.22 1.38 -17.56
CA SER A 174 -1.41 1.43 -18.42
C SER A 174 -1.62 0.15 -19.21
N ARG A 175 -0.54 -0.45 -19.73
CA ARG A 175 -0.60 -1.74 -20.41
C ARG A 175 -1.09 -2.85 -19.50
N MET A 176 -0.61 -2.90 -18.24
CA MET A 176 -1.06 -3.86 -17.24
C MET A 176 -2.54 -3.67 -16.92
N GLN A 177 -3.01 -2.43 -16.81
CA GLN A 177 -4.42 -2.10 -16.56
C GLN A 177 -5.32 -2.60 -17.69
N HIS A 178 -5.00 -2.30 -18.94
CA HIS A 178 -5.83 -2.63 -20.09
C HIS A 178 -5.82 -4.13 -20.44
N ARG A 179 -4.68 -4.80 -20.26
CA ARG A 179 -4.51 -6.21 -20.61
C ARG A 179 -4.77 -7.18 -19.45
N GLY A 180 -4.95 -6.68 -18.23
CA GLY A 180 -5.13 -7.52 -17.04
C GLY A 180 -3.94 -8.45 -16.77
N THR A 181 -2.71 -8.04 -17.12
CA THR A 181 -1.53 -8.91 -17.18
C THR A 181 -0.76 -9.03 -15.87
N ALA A 182 -1.27 -8.50 -14.76
CA ALA A 182 -0.64 -8.72 -13.45
C ALA A 182 -0.64 -10.22 -13.11
N ARG A 183 0.55 -10.84 -13.17
CA ARG A 183 0.73 -12.28 -12.86
C ARG A 183 0.79 -12.55 -11.37
N THR A 184 1.24 -11.58 -10.61
CA THR A 184 1.34 -11.60 -9.16
C THR A 184 0.50 -10.46 -8.57
N ARG A 185 -0.02 -10.67 -7.37
CA ARG A 185 -0.76 -9.62 -6.63
C ARG A 185 -0.75 -9.93 -5.14
N ILE A 186 -0.61 -8.87 -4.34
CA ILE A 186 -0.86 -8.97 -2.90
C ILE A 186 -2.36 -9.15 -2.69
N VAL A 187 -2.72 -10.13 -1.89
CA VAL A 187 -4.12 -10.44 -1.54
C VAL A 187 -4.25 -10.64 -0.04
N PRO A 188 -5.37 -10.24 0.58
CA PRO A 188 -5.69 -10.61 1.95
C PRO A 188 -5.89 -12.12 2.07
N VAL A 189 -5.34 -12.69 3.13
CA VAL A 189 -5.43 -14.12 3.46
C VAL A 189 -5.88 -14.29 4.89
N GLU A 190 -6.59 -15.37 5.17
CA GLU A 190 -7.05 -15.73 6.52
C GLU A 190 -6.86 -17.22 6.76
N ALA A 191 -6.51 -17.58 7.98
CA ALA A 191 -6.30 -18.96 8.42
C ALA A 191 -7.07 -19.26 9.72
N PRO A 192 -7.37 -20.52 10.04
CA PRO A 192 -8.03 -20.91 11.29
C PRO A 192 -7.11 -20.80 12.52
N ALA A 193 -5.81 -20.64 12.34
CA ALA A 193 -4.81 -20.48 13.36
C ALA A 193 -3.88 -19.31 13.03
N PRO A 194 -3.08 -18.79 13.97
CA PRO A 194 -2.11 -17.72 13.71
C PRO A 194 -1.21 -18.05 12.53
N LEU A 195 -1.01 -17.05 11.67
CA LEU A 195 -0.16 -17.17 10.48
C LEU A 195 1.31 -17.26 10.89
N PRO A 196 2.15 -17.96 10.08
CA PRO A 196 3.59 -18.02 10.30
C PRO A 196 4.25 -16.66 10.03
N PRO A 197 5.56 -16.53 10.31
CA PRO A 197 6.30 -15.31 10.03
C PRO A 197 6.26 -14.87 8.56
N ALA A 198 6.39 -13.56 8.31
CA ALA A 198 6.58 -13.00 6.98
C ALA A 198 7.76 -13.68 6.26
N GLY A 199 7.69 -13.76 4.93
CA GLY A 199 8.65 -14.49 4.10
C GLY A 199 8.37 -15.98 3.94
N THR A 200 7.39 -16.54 4.68
CA THR A 200 7.02 -17.95 4.54
C THR A 200 6.48 -18.23 3.13
N GLU A 201 7.05 -19.25 2.47
CA GLU A 201 6.60 -19.69 1.15
C GLU A 201 5.20 -20.31 1.24
N LEU A 202 4.31 -19.89 0.36
CA LEU A 202 2.98 -20.44 0.20
C LEU A 202 2.96 -21.40 -1.00
N ARG A 203 2.38 -22.58 -0.83
CA ARG A 203 2.36 -23.63 -1.86
C ARG A 203 0.94 -24.11 -2.13
N ILE A 204 0.68 -24.54 -3.37
CA ILE A 204 -0.52 -25.26 -3.76
C ILE A 204 -0.09 -26.66 -4.19
N GLY A 205 -0.35 -27.65 -3.35
CA GLY A 205 0.32 -28.95 -3.46
C GLY A 205 1.83 -28.76 -3.35
N ASP A 206 2.58 -29.24 -4.33
CA ASP A 206 4.06 -29.14 -4.35
C ASP A 206 4.58 -27.91 -5.12
N ARG A 207 3.69 -27.07 -5.65
CA ARG A 207 4.10 -25.91 -6.46
C ARG A 207 4.13 -24.63 -5.63
N PRO A 208 5.20 -23.83 -5.67
CA PRO A 208 5.23 -22.52 -5.03
C PRO A 208 4.14 -21.62 -5.64
N ALA A 209 3.35 -20.98 -4.80
CA ALA A 209 2.24 -20.11 -5.18
C ALA A 209 2.48 -18.66 -4.82
N GLY A 210 3.36 -18.38 -3.87
CA GLY A 210 3.68 -17.03 -3.42
C GLY A 210 4.38 -17.00 -2.08
N THR A 211 4.35 -15.83 -1.45
CA THR A 211 5.04 -15.58 -0.18
C THR A 211 4.12 -14.80 0.76
N LEU A 212 4.11 -15.16 2.03
CA LEU A 212 3.40 -14.43 3.07
C LEU A 212 4.17 -13.12 3.38
N GLY A 213 3.45 -12.01 3.38
CA GLY A 213 3.91 -10.72 3.85
C GLY A 213 3.51 -10.47 5.31
N SER A 214 3.03 -9.26 5.60
CA SER A 214 2.58 -8.87 6.94
C SER A 214 1.42 -9.73 7.43
N SER A 215 1.43 -10.07 8.72
CA SER A 215 0.35 -10.81 9.37
C SER A 215 0.04 -10.28 10.77
N ALA A 216 -1.22 -10.42 11.19
CA ALA A 216 -1.70 -10.10 12.54
C ALA A 216 -2.68 -11.21 12.96
N GLY A 217 -2.27 -12.07 13.87
CA GLY A 217 -3.04 -13.23 14.28
C GLY A 217 -3.36 -14.16 13.11
N THR A 218 -4.64 -14.36 12.84
CA THR A 218 -5.13 -15.24 11.78
C THR A 218 -5.25 -14.57 10.40
N ARG A 219 -4.99 -13.27 10.28
CA ARG A 219 -5.09 -12.50 9.04
C ARG A 219 -3.72 -12.03 8.57
N GLY A 220 -3.55 -11.96 7.24
CA GLY A 220 -2.31 -11.52 6.64
C GLY A 220 -2.48 -11.03 5.21
N LEU A 221 -1.38 -10.58 4.65
CA LEU A 221 -1.23 -10.24 3.24
C LEU A 221 -0.26 -11.22 2.59
N ALA A 222 -0.54 -11.65 1.37
CA ALA A 222 0.34 -12.56 0.67
C ALA A 222 0.50 -12.13 -0.78
N LEU A 223 1.74 -12.09 -1.27
CA LEU A 223 2.05 -11.91 -2.67
C LEU A 223 1.86 -13.26 -3.38
N LEU A 224 0.79 -13.39 -4.15
CA LEU A 224 0.44 -14.65 -4.81
C LEU A 224 0.55 -14.56 -6.33
N ARG A 225 0.96 -15.65 -6.94
CA ARG A 225 0.94 -15.86 -8.38
C ARG A 225 -0.47 -16.23 -8.85
N LEU A 226 -1.14 -15.28 -9.51
CA LEU A 226 -2.53 -15.44 -9.96
C LEU A 226 -2.69 -16.52 -11.04
N ASP A 227 -1.67 -16.71 -11.88
CA ASP A 227 -1.63 -17.76 -12.92
C ASP A 227 -1.59 -19.19 -12.36
N ARG A 228 -1.19 -19.35 -11.11
CA ARG A 228 -1.12 -20.63 -10.41
C ARG A 228 -2.36 -20.94 -9.57
N LEU A 229 -3.24 -19.95 -9.40
CA LEU A 229 -4.51 -20.11 -8.69
C LEU A 229 -5.55 -20.78 -9.61
N HIS A 230 -5.41 -22.08 -9.87
CA HIS A 230 -6.43 -22.83 -10.61
C HIS A 230 -7.65 -23.08 -9.72
N PHE A 231 -8.74 -22.41 -10.02
CA PHE A 231 -10.02 -22.56 -9.32
C PHE A 231 -10.71 -23.87 -9.69
N ARG A 232 -10.26 -25.01 -9.16
CA ARG A 232 -11.06 -26.25 -9.16
C ARG A 232 -11.73 -26.37 -7.79
N GLY A 233 -13.03 -26.05 -7.76
CA GLY A 233 -13.88 -26.25 -6.58
C GLY A 233 -14.55 -24.97 -6.09
N VAL A 234 -15.70 -24.65 -6.68
CA VAL A 234 -16.61 -23.61 -6.17
C VAL A 234 -17.52 -24.27 -5.14
N VAL A 235 -17.24 -24.07 -3.86
CA VAL A 235 -18.30 -24.24 -2.84
C VAL A 235 -19.08 -22.94 -2.80
N ARG A 236 -20.30 -22.97 -3.38
CA ARG A 236 -21.23 -21.85 -3.36
C ARG A 236 -21.84 -21.73 -1.97
N PHE A 237 -21.35 -20.81 -1.15
CA PHE A 237 -22.15 -20.25 -0.07
C PHE A 237 -22.82 -18.96 -0.55
N ARG A 238 -24.16 -19.00 -0.62
CA ARG A 238 -25.01 -17.87 -0.98
C ARG A 238 -25.25 -17.02 0.27
N LEU A 239 -24.31 -16.11 0.58
CA LEU A 239 -24.57 -14.97 1.44
C LEU A 239 -24.52 -13.72 0.54
N ARG A 240 -25.60 -12.94 0.57
CA ARG A 240 -25.77 -11.75 -0.26
C ARG A 240 -24.55 -10.82 -0.10
N ARG A 241 -23.84 -10.55 -1.22
CA ARG A 241 -22.77 -9.57 -1.47
C ARG A 241 -21.30 -9.93 -1.24
N ILE A 242 -20.94 -11.12 -0.75
CA ILE A 242 -19.51 -11.51 -0.67
C ILE A 242 -19.35 -12.91 -1.25
N ARG A 243 -18.58 -13.06 -2.34
CA ARG A 243 -18.16 -14.37 -2.85
C ARG A 243 -16.83 -14.73 -2.23
N LEU A 244 -16.85 -15.55 -1.19
CA LEU A 244 -15.68 -16.19 -0.63
C LEU A 244 -15.31 -17.37 -1.53
N ARG A 245 -14.07 -17.39 -2.04
CA ARG A 245 -13.48 -18.56 -2.69
C ARG A 245 -12.46 -19.17 -1.74
N LEU A 246 -12.71 -20.40 -1.30
CA LEU A 246 -11.76 -21.20 -0.55
C LEU A 246 -10.73 -21.79 -1.51
N VAL A 247 -9.46 -21.48 -1.30
CA VAL A 247 -8.34 -22.14 -1.97
C VAL A 247 -7.52 -22.83 -0.87
N ARG A 248 -7.24 -24.12 -1.04
CA ARG A 248 -6.38 -24.85 -0.10
C ARG A 248 -4.93 -24.55 -0.38
N PHE A 249 -4.22 -24.01 0.59
CA PHE A 249 -2.78 -23.80 0.57
C PHE A 249 -2.10 -24.71 1.59
N ARG A 250 -0.95 -25.25 1.23
CA ARG A 250 -0.08 -25.94 2.16
C ARG A 250 1.05 -25.02 2.54
N LEU A 251 1.24 -24.78 3.82
CA LEU A 251 2.38 -24.03 4.33
C LEU A 251 3.56 -24.98 4.50
N CYS A 252 4.71 -24.62 3.95
CA CYS A 252 5.94 -25.39 4.13
C CYS A 252 6.56 -25.04 5.49
N GLY A 253 6.18 -25.81 6.52
CA GLY A 253 6.74 -25.70 7.87
C GLY A 253 6.52 -27.01 8.62
N ARG A 254 7.41 -27.31 9.56
CA ARG A 254 7.53 -28.63 10.23
C ARG A 254 6.35 -29.07 11.09
N ARG A 255 5.10 -28.69 10.93
CA ARG A 255 3.90 -29.29 11.56
C ARG A 255 2.62 -28.63 11.01
N GLY A 256 1.82 -29.39 10.29
CA GLY A 256 0.39 -29.15 10.08
C GLY A 256 -0.01 -28.49 8.76
N GLU A 257 -1.11 -28.98 8.19
CA GLU A 257 -1.81 -28.31 7.07
C GLU A 257 -2.61 -27.13 7.62
N LEU A 258 -2.35 -25.94 7.13
CA LEU A 258 -3.12 -24.75 7.44
C LEU A 258 -4.03 -24.39 6.26
N TRP A 259 -5.30 -24.21 6.53
CA TRP A 259 -6.30 -23.81 5.53
C TRP A 259 -6.33 -22.29 5.42
N LEU A 260 -6.10 -21.76 4.23
CA LEU A 260 -6.12 -20.32 3.96
C LEU A 260 -7.40 -19.94 3.20
N ARG A 261 -8.12 -18.94 3.67
CA ARG A 261 -9.24 -18.29 2.96
C ARG A 261 -8.76 -17.06 2.22
N LEU A 262 -9.04 -17.00 0.92
CA LEU A 262 -8.85 -15.81 0.12
C LEU A 262 -10.09 -14.93 0.17
N LEU A 263 -9.94 -13.71 0.67
CA LEU A 263 -10.98 -12.70 0.64
C LEU A 263 -10.86 -11.94 -0.69
N LEU A 264 -11.53 -12.42 -1.73
CA LEU A 264 -11.62 -11.72 -3.01
C LEU A 264 -12.87 -10.86 -3.00
N ASN A 265 -12.73 -9.58 -2.66
CA ASN A 265 -13.78 -8.60 -2.94
C ASN A 265 -13.86 -8.41 -4.46
N ARG A 266 -15.04 -8.69 -5.03
CA ARG A 266 -15.33 -8.26 -6.39
C ARG A 266 -15.49 -6.74 -6.44
N LEU A 267 -14.97 -6.21 -7.53
CA LEU A 267 -15.28 -4.94 -8.17
C LEU A 267 -16.70 -4.45 -7.95
#